data_b235c76c8f96070af6bdfc8ed972f811
#
_entry.id   b235c76c8f96070af6bdfc8ed972f811
#
_cell.length_a   1.000
_cell.length_b   1.000
_cell.length_c   1.000
_cell.angle_alpha   90.00
_cell.angle_beta   90.00
_cell.angle_gamma   90.00
#
_symmetry.space_group_name_H-M   'P 1'
#
loop_
_entity.id
_entity.type
_entity.pdbx_description
1 polymer ?
#
loop_
_entity_poly.entity_id
_entity_poly.type
_entity_poly.pdbx_seq_one_letter_code
_entity_poly.pdbx_strand_id
1 'polypeptide(L)'
;MELKQAIGQAFKELRVSRGLPQEAAGASQSYISDVERGLKSPTIEKFNELATNIGVHPLIILAKGYILAGAPETTEELLALLKNELLDLKDN
;
A
#
# COMPACT_ATOMS: atom_id res chain seq x y z
N MET A 1 -10.75 -7.38 -6.77
CA MET A 1 -9.38 -7.24 -7.30
C MET A 1 -8.45 -8.12 -6.51
N GLU A 2 -7.55 -8.83 -7.16
CA GLU A 2 -6.54 -9.62 -6.48
C GLU A 2 -5.66 -8.74 -5.59
N LEU A 3 -5.27 -9.23 -4.42
CA LEU A 3 -4.56 -8.42 -3.43
C LEU A 3 -3.27 -7.80 -3.98
N LYS A 4 -2.47 -8.59 -4.67
CA LYS A 4 -1.20 -8.11 -5.25
C LYS A 4 -1.43 -6.97 -6.25
N GLN A 5 -2.44 -7.10 -7.10
CA GLN A 5 -2.83 -6.05 -8.04
C GLN A 5 -3.38 -4.83 -7.30
N ALA A 6 -4.18 -5.06 -6.26
CA ALA A 6 -4.77 -3.98 -5.47
C ALA A 6 -3.70 -3.15 -4.75
N ILE A 7 -2.71 -3.81 -4.16
CA ILE A 7 -1.60 -3.12 -3.50
C ILE A 7 -0.80 -2.31 -4.52
N GLY A 8 -0.51 -2.89 -5.69
CA GLY A 8 0.18 -2.19 -6.78
C GLY A 8 -0.59 -0.96 -7.25
N GLN A 9 -1.91 -1.12 -7.41
CA GLN A 9 -2.77 0.00 -7.80
C GLN A 9 -2.80 1.09 -6.72
N ALA A 10 -2.87 0.70 -5.45
CA ALA A 10 -2.85 1.65 -4.34
C ALA A 10 -1.54 2.46 -4.33
N PHE A 11 -0.41 1.78 -4.54
CA PHE A 11 0.90 2.44 -4.64
C PHE A 11 0.89 3.48 -5.75
N LYS A 12 0.42 3.09 -6.93
CA LYS A 12 0.35 3.98 -8.09
C LYS A 12 -0.53 5.19 -7.81
N GLU A 13 -1.73 4.99 -7.26
CA GLU A 13 -2.65 6.10 -7.00
C GLU A 13 -2.07 7.09 -6.00
N LEU A 14 -1.41 6.60 -4.96
CA LEU A 14 -0.80 7.47 -3.96
C LEU A 14 0.41 8.21 -4.52
N ARG A 15 1.22 7.54 -5.35
CA ARG A 15 2.34 8.18 -6.01
C ARG A 15 1.87 9.29 -6.95
N VAL A 16 0.89 8.99 -7.79
CA VAL A 16 0.34 9.94 -8.76
C VAL A 16 -0.32 11.12 -8.05
N SER A 17 -1.02 10.87 -6.94
CA SER A 17 -1.65 11.94 -6.16
C SER A 17 -0.64 12.93 -5.60
N ARG A 18 0.62 12.53 -5.48
CA ARG A 18 1.70 13.41 -5.02
C ARG A 18 2.48 14.03 -6.19
N GLY A 19 2.05 13.79 -7.42
CA GLY A 19 2.71 14.34 -8.60
C GLY A 19 4.09 13.75 -8.88
N LEU A 20 4.37 12.54 -8.39
CA LEU A 20 5.70 11.95 -8.48
C LEU A 20 5.80 10.95 -9.64
N PRO A 21 6.93 10.95 -10.38
CA PRO A 21 7.18 9.92 -11.39
C PRO A 21 7.56 8.59 -10.75
N GLN A 22 7.56 7.52 -11.52
CA GLN A 22 7.91 6.19 -11.02
C GLN A 22 9.32 6.15 -10.41
N GLU A 23 10.27 6.86 -11.02
CA GLU A 23 11.66 6.88 -10.56
C GLU A 23 11.81 7.47 -9.15
N ALA A 24 10.86 8.29 -8.70
CA ALA A 24 10.90 8.86 -7.35
C ALA A 24 10.87 7.79 -6.27
N ALA A 25 10.38 6.59 -6.58
CA ALA A 25 10.34 5.48 -5.63
C ALA A 25 11.73 4.87 -5.34
N GLY A 26 12.77 5.30 -6.06
CA GLY A 26 14.15 4.88 -5.77
C GLY A 26 14.54 3.54 -6.42
N ALA A 27 13.83 3.12 -7.45
CA ALA A 27 14.14 1.92 -8.20
C ALA A 27 13.93 2.21 -9.69
N SER A 28 14.27 1.27 -10.56
CA SER A 28 14.10 1.46 -12.00
C SER A 28 12.63 1.62 -12.35
N GLN A 29 12.35 2.38 -13.40
CA GLN A 29 11.00 2.57 -13.90
C GLN A 29 10.33 1.24 -14.22
N SER A 30 11.07 0.34 -14.85
CA SER A 30 10.56 -0.97 -15.23
C SER A 30 10.15 -1.80 -14.01
N TYR A 31 10.96 -1.76 -12.93
CA TYR A 31 10.63 -2.45 -11.68
C TYR A 31 9.36 -1.86 -11.04
N ILE A 32 9.29 -0.54 -10.94
CA ILE A 32 8.13 0.13 -10.34
C ILE A 32 6.87 -0.14 -11.18
N SER A 33 7.00 -0.10 -12.51
CA SER A 33 5.88 -0.44 -13.39
C SER A 33 5.35 -1.85 -13.09
N ASP A 34 6.25 -2.82 -12.92
CA ASP A 34 5.86 -4.20 -12.61
C ASP A 34 5.18 -4.31 -11.25
N VAL A 35 5.68 -3.59 -10.25
CA VAL A 35 5.05 -3.55 -8.93
C VAL A 35 3.63 -2.95 -9.02
N GLU A 36 3.51 -1.85 -9.72
CA GLU A 36 2.22 -1.14 -9.84
C GLU A 36 1.19 -1.93 -10.63
N ARG A 37 1.65 -2.80 -11.54
CA ARG A 37 0.77 -3.68 -12.31
C ARG A 37 0.48 -5.00 -11.61
N GLY A 38 1.06 -5.21 -10.42
CA GLY A 38 0.86 -6.44 -9.69
C GLY A 38 1.66 -7.63 -10.22
N LEU A 39 2.68 -7.39 -11.03
CA LEU A 39 3.52 -8.44 -11.60
C LEU A 39 4.67 -8.83 -10.68
N LYS A 40 5.03 -7.96 -9.74
CA LYS A 40 6.06 -8.23 -8.73
C LYS A 40 5.56 -7.84 -7.35
N SER A 41 5.95 -8.63 -6.35
CA SER A 41 5.65 -8.36 -4.94
C SER A 41 6.95 -8.10 -4.21
N PRO A 42 7.24 -6.84 -3.85
CA PRO A 42 8.44 -6.55 -3.07
C PRO A 42 8.37 -7.21 -1.69
N THR A 43 9.54 -7.47 -1.10
CA THR A 43 9.60 -7.83 0.31
C THR A 43 9.05 -6.68 1.16
N ILE A 44 8.73 -6.96 2.42
CA ILE A 44 8.26 -5.91 3.35
C ILE A 44 9.29 -4.78 3.46
N GLU A 45 10.57 -5.12 3.58
CA GLU A 45 11.64 -4.12 3.68
C GLU A 45 11.72 -3.26 2.42
N LYS A 46 11.67 -3.90 1.26
CA LYS A 46 11.71 -3.16 -0.01
C LYS A 46 10.46 -2.29 -0.17
N PHE A 47 9.31 -2.81 0.19
CA PHE A 47 8.05 -2.07 0.13
C PHE A 47 8.11 -0.82 1.02
N ASN A 48 8.63 -0.98 2.24
CA ASN A 48 8.82 0.15 3.16
C ASN A 48 9.73 1.22 2.54
N GLU A 49 10.82 0.80 1.91
CA GLU A 49 11.74 1.71 1.23
C GLU A 49 11.05 2.49 0.09
N LEU A 50 10.33 1.78 -0.76
CA LEU A 50 9.61 2.41 -1.88
C LEU A 50 8.57 3.41 -1.39
N ALA A 51 7.81 3.05 -0.37
CA ALA A 51 6.78 3.91 0.21
C ALA A 51 7.39 5.17 0.83
N THR A 52 8.48 4.99 1.59
CA THR A 52 9.19 6.09 2.22
C THR A 52 9.68 7.09 1.17
N ASN A 53 10.20 6.59 0.04
CA ASN A 53 10.72 7.43 -1.03
C ASN A 53 9.63 8.29 -1.70
N ILE A 54 8.39 7.82 -1.72
CA ILE A 54 7.29 8.64 -2.25
C ILE A 54 6.57 9.44 -1.14
N GLY A 55 7.08 9.38 0.09
CA GLY A 55 6.54 10.17 1.20
C GLY A 55 5.23 9.64 1.78
N VAL A 56 4.96 8.34 1.64
CA VAL A 56 3.74 7.71 2.17
C VAL A 56 4.12 6.60 3.13
N HIS A 57 3.47 6.56 4.28
CA HIS A 57 3.70 5.43 5.20
C HIS A 57 3.21 4.14 4.53
N PRO A 58 4.00 3.07 4.56
CA PRO A 58 3.62 1.81 3.87
C PRO A 58 2.28 1.26 4.35
N LEU A 59 1.91 1.49 5.59
CA LEU A 59 0.62 1.05 6.11
C LEU A 59 -0.55 1.67 5.35
N ILE A 60 -0.42 2.93 4.91
CA ILE A 60 -1.49 3.60 4.16
C ILE A 60 -1.68 2.93 2.80
N ILE A 61 -0.57 2.55 2.15
CA ILE A 61 -0.66 1.85 0.86
C ILE A 61 -1.32 0.49 1.04
N LEU A 62 -0.93 -0.25 2.09
CA LEU A 62 -1.53 -1.56 2.38
C LEU A 62 -3.01 -1.42 2.70
N ALA A 63 -3.39 -0.44 3.52
CA ALA A 63 -4.79 -0.20 3.87
C ALA A 63 -5.63 0.04 2.62
N LYS A 64 -5.17 0.94 1.75
CA LYS A 64 -5.86 1.22 0.49
C LYS A 64 -5.92 -0.02 -0.39
N GLY A 65 -4.83 -0.79 -0.43
CA GLY A 65 -4.78 -2.02 -1.19
C GLY A 65 -5.82 -3.05 -0.73
N TYR A 66 -5.96 -3.25 0.57
CA TYR A 66 -6.97 -4.16 1.09
C TYR A 66 -8.38 -3.68 0.79
N ILE A 67 -8.64 -2.38 0.90
CA ILE A 67 -9.95 -1.81 0.55
C ILE A 67 -10.26 -2.04 -0.93
N LEU A 68 -9.27 -1.80 -1.80
CA LEU A 68 -9.44 -2.05 -3.24
C LEU A 68 -9.67 -3.53 -3.53
N ALA A 69 -9.08 -4.41 -2.73
CA ALA A 69 -9.30 -5.85 -2.85
C ALA A 69 -10.66 -6.29 -2.31
N GLY A 70 -11.33 -5.44 -1.52
CA GLY A 70 -12.71 -5.67 -1.07
C GLY A 70 -12.89 -6.21 0.33
N ALA A 71 -11.82 -6.29 1.14
CA ALA A 71 -11.94 -6.84 2.50
C ALA A 71 -10.88 -6.22 3.43
N PRO A 72 -11.25 -5.24 4.26
CA PRO A 72 -12.60 -4.66 4.42
C PRO A 72 -13.01 -3.79 3.23
N GLU A 73 -14.31 -3.55 3.07
CA GLU A 73 -14.81 -2.83 1.91
C GLU A 73 -14.66 -1.31 2.00
N THR A 74 -14.62 -0.77 3.22
CA THR A 74 -14.58 0.68 3.42
C THR A 74 -13.50 1.08 4.42
N THR A 75 -13.10 2.35 4.36
CA THR A 75 -12.16 2.92 5.32
C THR A 75 -12.72 2.82 6.74
N GLU A 76 -14.01 3.07 6.92
CA GLU A 76 -14.65 3.02 8.24
C GLU A 76 -14.59 1.62 8.83
N GLU A 77 -14.82 0.60 8.02
CA GLU A 77 -14.71 -0.79 8.47
C GLU A 77 -13.28 -1.14 8.85
N LEU A 78 -12.30 -0.69 8.05
CA LEU A 78 -10.90 -0.90 8.35
C LEU A 78 -10.50 -0.26 9.67
N LEU A 79 -10.90 0.99 9.89
CA LEU A 79 -10.58 1.71 11.12
C LEU A 79 -11.20 1.02 12.34
N ALA A 80 -12.44 0.55 12.21
CA ALA A 80 -13.11 -0.16 13.29
C ALA A 80 -12.39 -1.46 13.63
N LEU A 81 -11.98 -2.20 12.62
CA LEU A 81 -11.24 -3.45 12.79
C LEU A 81 -9.91 -3.21 13.51
N LEU A 82 -9.13 -2.24 13.04
CA LEU A 82 -7.84 -1.90 13.62
C LEU A 82 -8.00 -1.44 15.08
N LYS A 83 -8.95 -0.57 15.32
CA LYS A 83 -9.19 -0.04 16.67
C LYS A 83 -9.54 -1.16 17.65
N ASN A 84 -10.48 -2.01 17.25
CA ASN A 84 -10.96 -3.06 18.14
C ASN A 84 -9.87 -4.07 18.47
N GLU A 85 -9.13 -4.52 17.48
CA GLU A 85 -8.14 -5.57 17.69
C GLU A 85 -6.85 -5.06 18.32
N LEU A 86 -6.37 -3.89 17.90
CA LEU A 86 -5.14 -3.34 18.46
C LEU A 86 -5.31 -2.86 19.88
N LEU A 87 -6.47 -2.27 20.23
CA LEU A 87 -6.73 -1.86 21.59
C LEU A 87 -6.86 -3.06 22.52
N ASP A 88 -7.48 -4.15 22.05
CA ASP A 88 -7.58 -5.37 22.85
C ASP A 88 -6.20 -5.92 23.18
N LEU A 89 -5.29 -5.95 22.21
CA LEU A 89 -3.93 -6.41 22.45
C LEU A 89 -3.17 -5.51 23.42
N LYS A 90 -3.40 -4.19 23.31
CA LYS A 90 -2.72 -3.22 24.17
C LYS A 90 -3.10 -3.38 25.63
N ASP A 91 -4.34 -3.74 25.89
CA ASP A 91 -4.87 -3.84 27.25
C ASP A 91 -4.46 -5.13 27.96
N ASN A 92 -3.80 -6.03 27.27
CA ASN A 92 -3.36 -7.32 27.84
C ASN A 92 -1.95 -7.29 28.38
#